data_248f5914638be603937b424dc806f958
#
_entry.id   248f5914638be603937b424dc806f958
#
_cell.length_a   1.000
_cell.length_b   1.000
_cell.length_c   1.000
_cell.angle_alpha   90.00
_cell.angle_beta   90.00
_cell.angle_gamma   90.00
#
_symmetry.space_group_name_H-M   'P 1'
#
loop_
_entity.id
_entity.type
_entity.pdbx_description
1 polymer ?
#
loop_
_entity_poly.entity_id
_entity_poly.type
_entity_poly.pdbx_seq_one_letter_code
_entity_poly.pdbx_strand_id
1 'polypeptide(L)'
;MRVHTCPVRFYYEQKEALSESDRYTICKQLSYHLGKSLNAEEIWNEVMTVRPAVDPSLRDFLGICISACSKTAWKPAVQTDVRVASDKHGIAGMIDRIDENGMFSIIRASGAMPFGTYAADRLRIAAVALCLEEMTGNIVEGGNIEYIPDGVSRFHAVQPRDRRQLIATQHKLREIRAGGMPQHPLNAPCKQCKYQEKCESSVGKRLSELL
;
A
#
# COMPACT_ATOMS: atom_id res chain seq x y z
N MET A 1 2.93 -4.01 0.21
CA MET A 1 3.32 -5.36 0.67
C MET A 1 2.91 -6.44 -0.34
N ARG A 2 3.51 -6.39 -1.49
CA ARG A 2 3.24 -7.29 -2.63
C ARG A 2 3.56 -8.75 -2.33
N VAL A 3 4.61 -9.00 -1.56
CA VAL A 3 5.02 -10.36 -1.15
C VAL A 3 3.94 -11.12 -0.37
N HIS A 4 3.08 -10.41 0.36
CA HIS A 4 1.98 -11.03 1.10
C HIS A 4 0.89 -11.56 0.16
N THR A 5 0.63 -10.89 -0.96
CA THR A 5 -0.39 -11.31 -1.94
C THR A 5 0.10 -12.50 -2.76
N CYS A 6 1.33 -12.43 -3.28
CA CYS A 6 1.97 -13.53 -3.99
C CYS A 6 3.49 -13.37 -3.94
N PRO A 7 4.21 -14.23 -3.19
CA PRO A 7 5.66 -14.15 -3.10
C PRO A 7 6.37 -14.45 -4.43
N VAL A 8 5.81 -15.31 -5.29
CA VAL A 8 6.36 -15.59 -6.63
C VAL A 8 6.27 -14.37 -7.53
N ARG A 9 5.12 -13.67 -7.52
CA ARG A 9 4.99 -12.41 -8.24
C ARG A 9 6.03 -11.39 -7.77
N PHE A 10 6.23 -11.27 -6.46
CA PHE A 10 7.24 -10.38 -5.89
C PHE A 10 8.66 -10.75 -6.34
N TYR A 11 8.99 -12.05 -6.40
CA TYR A 11 10.29 -12.54 -6.91
C TYR A 11 10.57 -12.03 -8.32
N TYR A 12 9.59 -12.09 -9.22
CA TYR A 12 9.75 -11.56 -10.57
C TYR A 12 9.78 -10.02 -10.62
N GLU A 13 8.96 -9.35 -9.81
CA GLU A 13 8.90 -7.89 -9.74
C GLU A 13 10.20 -7.23 -9.24
N GLN A 14 11.03 -7.93 -8.45
CA GLN A 14 12.32 -7.38 -8.02
C GLN A 14 13.27 -7.01 -9.17
N LYS A 15 13.10 -7.63 -10.31
CA LYS A 15 13.93 -7.43 -11.51
C LYS A 15 13.43 -6.28 -12.39
N GLU A 16 12.34 -5.65 -12.04
CA GLU A 16 11.72 -4.56 -12.80
C GLU A 16 11.70 -3.27 -11.99
N ALA A 17 11.88 -2.15 -12.68
CA ALA A 17 11.65 -0.84 -12.07
C ALA A 17 10.15 -0.70 -11.74
N LEU A 18 9.84 -0.52 -10.46
CA LEU A 18 8.48 -0.36 -10.01
C LEU A 18 8.11 1.13 -10.11
N SER A 19 7.20 1.45 -11.02
CA SER A 19 6.55 2.75 -11.05
C SER A 19 5.28 2.73 -10.19
N GLU A 20 4.99 3.84 -9.56
CA GLU A 20 3.68 4.07 -8.95
C GLU A 20 2.62 4.15 -10.04
N SER A 21 1.39 3.71 -9.73
CA SER A 21 0.30 3.85 -10.68
C SER A 21 -0.22 5.28 -10.69
N ASP A 22 -0.72 5.74 -11.85
CA ASP A 22 -1.29 7.07 -12.00
C ASP A 22 -2.43 7.32 -11.01
N ARG A 23 -3.27 6.32 -10.76
CA ARG A 23 -4.32 6.39 -9.73
C ARG A 23 -3.76 6.64 -8.33
N TYR A 24 -2.62 6.05 -7.99
CA TYR A 24 -2.00 6.31 -6.68
C TYR A 24 -1.48 7.74 -6.61
N THR A 25 -0.83 8.24 -7.67
CA THR A 25 -0.37 9.62 -7.74
C THR A 25 -1.52 10.61 -7.55
N ILE A 26 -2.66 10.38 -8.24
CA ILE A 26 -3.88 11.20 -8.08
C ILE A 26 -4.39 11.19 -6.64
N CYS A 27 -4.55 10.00 -6.04
CA CYS A 27 -5.00 9.86 -4.66
C CYS A 27 -4.03 10.53 -3.68
N LYS A 28 -2.72 10.45 -3.96
CA LYS A 28 -1.67 11.05 -3.14
C LYS A 28 -1.75 12.57 -3.18
N GLN A 29 -1.86 13.18 -4.36
CA GLN A 29 -2.00 14.64 -4.49
C GLN A 29 -3.28 15.12 -3.80
N LEU A 30 -4.43 14.47 -4.07
CA LEU A 30 -5.69 14.82 -3.41
C LEU A 30 -5.57 14.75 -1.88
N SER A 31 -4.81 13.80 -1.35
CA SER A 31 -4.69 13.62 0.09
C SER A 31 -4.05 14.78 0.84
N TYR A 32 -3.22 15.59 0.18
CA TYR A 32 -2.62 16.79 0.77
C TYR A 32 -3.65 17.90 1.03
N HIS A 33 -4.80 17.85 0.34
CA HIS A 33 -5.90 18.80 0.47
C HIS A 33 -7.02 18.31 1.40
N LEU A 34 -6.96 17.07 1.91
CA LEU A 34 -7.98 16.56 2.83
C LEU A 34 -8.04 17.37 4.13
N GLY A 35 -9.27 17.74 4.52
CA GLY A 35 -9.50 18.66 5.64
C GLY A 35 -9.50 20.14 5.24
N LYS A 36 -9.32 20.43 3.94
CA LYS A 36 -9.41 21.77 3.34
C LYS A 36 -10.40 21.76 2.18
N SER A 37 -10.56 22.89 1.50
CA SER A 37 -11.34 22.96 0.26
C SER A 37 -10.66 22.15 -0.85
N LEU A 38 -11.41 21.27 -1.52
CA LEU A 38 -10.93 20.44 -2.62
C LEU A 38 -11.18 21.11 -3.95
N ASN A 39 -10.11 21.63 -4.59
CA ASN A 39 -10.16 22.24 -5.91
C ASN A 39 -9.62 21.26 -6.97
N ALA A 40 -10.48 20.81 -7.88
CA ALA A 40 -10.15 19.82 -8.89
C ALA A 40 -9.05 20.32 -9.87
N GLU A 41 -9.08 21.59 -10.27
CA GLU A 41 -8.09 22.16 -11.19
C GLU A 41 -6.71 22.26 -10.53
N GLU A 42 -6.65 22.74 -9.30
CA GLU A 42 -5.42 22.85 -8.53
C GLU A 42 -4.77 21.47 -8.34
N ILE A 43 -5.55 20.50 -7.84
CA ILE A 43 -5.05 19.13 -7.61
C ILE A 43 -4.61 18.47 -8.93
N TRP A 44 -5.34 18.69 -10.02
CA TRP A 44 -4.96 18.14 -11.32
C TRP A 44 -3.65 18.75 -11.85
N ASN A 45 -3.44 20.04 -11.67
CA ASN A 45 -2.19 20.70 -12.05
C ASN A 45 -0.98 20.18 -11.24
N GLU A 46 -1.18 19.88 -9.94
CA GLU A 46 -0.16 19.23 -9.12
C GLU A 46 0.15 17.81 -9.62
N VAL A 47 -0.88 17.02 -9.96
CA VAL A 47 -0.70 15.69 -10.56
C VAL A 47 0.12 15.78 -11.84
N MET A 48 -0.20 16.70 -12.74
CA MET A 48 0.51 16.91 -13.99
C MET A 48 1.96 17.36 -13.75
N THR A 49 2.22 18.14 -12.71
CA THR A 49 3.56 18.58 -12.34
C THR A 49 4.43 17.40 -11.86
N VAL A 50 3.88 16.54 -11.00
CA VAL A 50 4.60 15.39 -10.46
C VAL A 50 4.73 14.25 -11.50
N ARG A 51 3.73 14.11 -12.37
CA ARG A 51 3.67 13.06 -13.38
C ARG A 51 3.14 13.57 -14.72
N PRO A 52 3.99 14.22 -15.52
CA PRO A 52 3.58 14.83 -16.79
C PRO A 52 2.96 13.84 -17.79
N ALA A 53 3.30 12.55 -17.69
CA ALA A 53 2.80 11.47 -18.55
C ALA A 53 1.54 10.77 -17.98
N VAL A 54 0.85 11.37 -17.01
CA VAL A 54 -0.42 10.82 -16.50
C VAL A 54 -1.47 10.78 -17.60
N ASP A 55 -2.25 9.69 -17.66
CA ASP A 55 -3.34 9.55 -18.62
C ASP A 55 -4.42 10.62 -18.35
N PRO A 56 -4.69 11.55 -19.31
CA PRO A 56 -5.70 12.61 -19.14
C PRO A 56 -7.11 12.09 -18.84
N SER A 57 -7.45 10.87 -19.26
CA SER A 57 -8.75 10.23 -19.00
C SER A 57 -8.99 9.99 -17.50
N LEU A 58 -7.93 9.97 -16.69
CA LEU A 58 -8.02 9.80 -15.24
C LEU A 58 -8.47 11.08 -14.50
N ARG A 59 -8.71 12.19 -15.21
CA ARG A 59 -9.31 13.37 -14.61
C ARG A 59 -10.72 13.10 -14.06
N ASP A 60 -11.49 12.24 -14.74
CA ASP A 60 -12.81 11.79 -14.25
C ASP A 60 -12.66 10.99 -12.94
N PHE A 61 -11.63 10.17 -12.83
CA PHE A 61 -11.31 9.46 -11.58
C PHE A 61 -10.99 10.42 -10.44
N LEU A 62 -10.26 11.52 -10.69
CA LEU A 62 -10.05 12.57 -9.69
C LEU A 62 -11.38 13.19 -9.25
N GLY A 63 -12.29 13.50 -10.18
CA GLY A 63 -13.61 14.02 -9.88
C GLY A 63 -14.44 13.10 -8.98
N ILE A 64 -14.40 11.79 -9.24
CA ILE A 64 -15.04 10.75 -8.40
C ILE A 64 -14.43 10.77 -6.99
N CYS A 65 -13.12 10.79 -6.86
CA CYS A 65 -12.42 10.84 -5.58
C CYS A 65 -12.76 12.11 -4.78
N ILE A 66 -12.79 13.28 -5.42
CA ILE A 66 -13.17 14.55 -4.79
C ILE A 66 -14.61 14.48 -4.29
N SER A 67 -15.55 14.00 -5.12
CA SER A 67 -16.96 13.87 -4.73
C SER A 67 -17.16 12.94 -3.54
N ALA A 68 -16.40 11.84 -3.47
CA ALA A 68 -16.43 10.92 -2.35
C ALA A 68 -15.82 11.55 -1.09
N CYS A 69 -14.63 12.14 -1.19
CA CYS A 69 -13.92 12.75 -0.08
C CYS A 69 -14.64 13.98 0.51
N SER A 70 -15.38 14.75 -0.30
CA SER A 70 -16.13 15.92 0.17
C SER A 70 -17.29 15.58 1.13
N LYS A 71 -17.69 14.30 1.20
CA LYS A 71 -18.75 13.82 2.10
C LYS A 71 -18.22 13.41 3.48
N THR A 72 -16.91 13.42 3.67
CA THR A 72 -16.27 12.95 4.89
C THR A 72 -15.56 14.09 5.60
N ALA A 73 -15.73 14.18 6.92
CA ALA A 73 -15.01 15.14 7.75
C ALA A 73 -13.57 14.65 7.96
N TRP A 74 -12.67 15.11 7.12
CA TRP A 74 -11.24 14.81 7.23
C TRP A 74 -10.55 15.76 8.20
N LYS A 75 -9.64 15.22 9.00
CA LYS A 75 -8.70 16.05 9.76
C LYS A 75 -7.58 16.54 8.84
N PRO A 76 -7.21 17.81 8.90
CA PRO A 76 -6.04 18.28 8.15
C PRO A 76 -4.76 17.61 8.65
N ALA A 77 -3.82 17.35 7.73
CA ALA A 77 -2.52 16.84 8.11
C ALA A 77 -1.63 17.99 8.60
N VAL A 78 -0.89 17.75 9.67
CA VAL A 78 0.19 18.64 10.14
C VAL A 78 1.55 18.24 9.57
N GLN A 79 1.70 16.96 9.18
CA GLN A 79 2.87 16.45 8.48
C GLN A 79 2.44 15.48 7.37
N THR A 80 3.18 15.49 6.28
CA THR A 80 2.99 14.55 5.16
C THR A 80 4.34 13.95 4.77
N ASP A 81 4.31 12.76 4.16
CA ASP A 81 5.49 12.07 3.63
C ASP A 81 6.59 11.84 4.67
N VAL A 82 6.18 11.46 5.88
CA VAL A 82 7.10 11.22 6.99
C VAL A 82 7.79 9.88 6.81
N ARG A 83 9.12 9.92 6.64
CA ARG A 83 9.92 8.69 6.54
C ARG A 83 10.05 8.02 7.89
N VAL A 84 9.81 6.71 7.92
CA VAL A 84 9.98 5.86 9.09
C VAL A 84 10.86 4.67 8.76
N ALA A 85 11.67 4.25 9.73
CA ALA A 85 12.54 3.09 9.59
C ALA A 85 12.68 2.34 10.93
N SER A 86 12.99 1.07 10.82
CA SER A 86 13.39 0.20 11.92
C SER A 86 14.64 -0.57 11.48
N ASP A 87 15.79 -0.23 12.03
CA ASP A 87 17.05 -0.91 11.72
C ASP A 87 17.05 -2.32 12.29
N LYS A 88 16.51 -2.50 13.48
CA LYS A 88 16.34 -3.80 14.14
C LYS A 88 15.59 -4.81 13.27
N HIS A 89 14.59 -4.35 12.55
CA HIS A 89 13.75 -5.21 11.71
C HIS A 89 14.07 -5.09 10.22
N GLY A 90 14.93 -4.14 9.81
CA GLY A 90 15.25 -3.90 8.40
C GLY A 90 14.03 -3.46 7.60
N ILE A 91 13.19 -2.62 8.19
CA ILE A 91 11.98 -2.04 7.57
C ILE A 91 12.20 -0.56 7.37
N ALA A 92 11.81 -0.05 6.20
CA ALA A 92 11.66 1.37 5.96
C ALA A 92 10.37 1.61 5.19
N GLY A 93 9.78 2.76 5.39
CA GLY A 93 8.54 3.14 4.76
C GLY A 93 8.27 4.64 4.86
N MET A 94 7.09 5.02 4.42
CA MET A 94 6.61 6.38 4.48
C MET A 94 5.19 6.40 5.03
N ILE A 95 4.95 7.32 5.95
CA ILE A 95 3.63 7.69 6.42
C ILE A 95 3.11 8.75 5.46
N ASP A 96 1.90 8.58 4.97
CA ASP A 96 1.34 9.53 4.01
C ASP A 96 0.88 10.82 4.69
N ARG A 97 0.25 10.73 5.87
CA ARG A 97 -0.29 11.88 6.62
C ARG A 97 -0.22 11.63 8.13
N ILE A 98 0.05 12.67 8.90
CA ILE A 98 -0.09 12.70 10.37
C ILE A 98 -0.98 13.88 10.72
N ASP A 99 -2.03 13.65 11.50
CA ASP A 99 -2.95 14.69 11.98
C ASP A 99 -2.41 15.41 13.24
N GLU A 100 -3.12 16.43 13.71
CA GLU A 100 -2.78 17.23 14.90
C GLU A 100 -2.71 16.43 16.21
N ASN A 101 -3.37 15.25 16.24
CA ASN A 101 -3.32 14.35 17.40
C ASN A 101 -2.19 13.32 17.31
N GLY A 102 -1.33 13.42 16.30
CA GLY A 102 -0.24 12.46 16.04
C GLY A 102 -0.71 11.15 15.43
N MET A 103 -1.99 11.05 15.00
CA MET A 103 -2.50 9.86 14.35
C MET A 103 -1.99 9.79 12.93
N PHE A 104 -1.31 8.69 12.61
CA PHE A 104 -0.81 8.47 11.26
C PHE A 104 -1.83 7.79 10.35
N SER A 105 -1.73 8.09 9.06
CA SER A 105 -2.57 7.51 8.01
C SER A 105 -1.73 7.02 6.84
N ILE A 106 -2.17 5.93 6.22
CA ILE A 106 -1.67 5.45 4.93
C ILE A 106 -2.79 5.57 3.88
N ILE A 107 -2.41 5.94 2.66
CA ILE A 107 -3.35 6.18 1.57
C ILE A 107 -3.49 4.94 0.69
N ARG A 108 -4.72 4.72 0.20
CA ARG A 108 -5.07 3.68 -0.76
C ARG A 108 -5.78 4.26 -1.97
N ALA A 109 -5.32 3.88 -3.16
CA ALA A 109 -5.97 4.17 -4.44
C ALA A 109 -6.97 3.07 -4.87
N SER A 110 -7.24 2.11 -4.00
CA SER A 110 -8.28 1.09 -4.17
C SER A 110 -9.47 1.40 -3.27
N GLY A 111 -10.64 0.88 -3.63
CA GLY A 111 -11.82 0.98 -2.79
C GLY A 111 -11.67 0.24 -1.45
N ALA A 112 -12.47 0.66 -0.47
CA ALA A 112 -12.56 0.02 0.83
C ALA A 112 -13.36 -1.30 0.73
N MET A 113 -13.05 -2.26 1.61
CA MET A 113 -13.93 -3.42 1.80
C MET A 113 -15.26 -2.94 2.43
N PRO A 114 -16.38 -3.66 2.23
CA PRO A 114 -17.62 -3.35 2.94
C PRO A 114 -17.41 -3.33 4.47
N PHE A 115 -16.66 -4.28 5.00
CA PHE A 115 -16.32 -4.37 6.42
C PHE A 115 -14.84 -4.69 6.63
N GLY A 116 -14.24 -4.16 7.70
CA GLY A 116 -12.85 -4.41 8.07
C GLY A 116 -11.83 -3.77 7.14
N THR A 117 -10.63 -4.33 7.08
CA THR A 117 -9.49 -3.83 6.32
C THR A 117 -8.77 -4.98 5.60
N TYR A 118 -8.18 -4.71 4.44
CA TYR A 118 -7.40 -5.71 3.71
C TYR A 118 -6.18 -6.19 4.54
N ALA A 119 -5.86 -7.47 4.42
CA ALA A 119 -4.70 -8.06 5.11
C ALA A 119 -3.39 -7.32 4.81
N ALA A 120 -3.20 -6.89 3.56
CA ALA A 120 -2.02 -6.12 3.15
C ALA A 120 -1.94 -4.75 3.83
N ASP A 121 -3.10 -4.11 4.10
CA ASP A 121 -3.15 -2.80 4.75
C ASP A 121 -2.90 -2.93 6.26
N ARG A 122 -3.45 -3.99 6.90
CA ARG A 122 -3.12 -4.33 8.30
C ARG A 122 -1.61 -4.50 8.49
N LEU A 123 -0.95 -5.21 7.58
CA LEU A 123 0.50 -5.38 7.63
C LEU A 123 1.27 -4.06 7.42
N ARG A 124 0.76 -3.14 6.60
CA ARG A 124 1.35 -1.80 6.44
C ARG A 124 1.24 -1.01 7.73
N ILE A 125 0.06 -0.98 8.36
CA ILE A 125 -0.14 -0.31 9.65
C ILE A 125 0.79 -0.92 10.70
N ALA A 126 0.88 -2.25 10.80
CA ALA A 126 1.78 -2.91 11.75
C ALA A 126 3.27 -2.59 11.48
N ALA A 127 3.68 -2.47 10.21
CA ALA A 127 5.05 -2.11 9.85
C ALA A 127 5.38 -0.66 10.24
N VAL A 128 4.47 0.29 9.95
CA VAL A 128 4.64 1.70 10.34
C VAL A 128 4.66 1.84 11.85
N ALA A 129 3.72 1.18 12.55
CA ALA A 129 3.67 1.20 14.01
C ALA A 129 4.98 0.70 14.63
N LEU A 130 5.52 -0.40 14.13
CA LEU A 130 6.80 -0.95 14.61
C LEU A 130 7.98 0.01 14.37
N CYS A 131 8.02 0.68 13.22
CA CYS A 131 9.05 1.70 12.96
C CYS A 131 8.90 2.89 13.91
N LEU A 132 7.68 3.40 14.11
CA LEU A 132 7.43 4.51 15.03
C LEU A 132 7.77 4.15 16.48
N GLU A 133 7.44 2.94 16.93
CA GLU A 133 7.79 2.45 18.28
C GLU A 133 9.31 2.44 18.49
N GLU A 134 10.10 2.00 17.49
CA GLU A 134 11.55 2.02 17.60
C GLU A 134 12.11 3.45 17.58
N MET A 135 11.56 4.32 16.73
CA MET A 135 12.03 5.71 16.60
C MET A 135 11.68 6.58 17.81
N THR A 136 10.54 6.34 18.44
CA THR A 136 10.01 7.22 19.50
C THR A 136 10.08 6.61 20.90
N GLY A 137 10.24 5.30 21.02
CA GLY A 137 10.15 4.56 22.29
C GLY A 137 8.72 4.42 22.83
N ASN A 138 7.71 4.93 22.13
CA ASN A 138 6.31 4.90 22.56
C ASN A 138 5.55 3.77 21.87
N ILE A 139 4.58 3.17 22.60
CA ILE A 139 3.68 2.17 22.02
C ILE A 139 2.74 2.84 21.01
N VAL A 140 2.60 2.23 19.84
CA VAL A 140 1.71 2.68 18.77
C VAL A 140 0.56 1.69 18.62
N GLU A 141 -0.62 2.07 19.05
CA GLU A 141 -1.80 1.20 19.08
C GLU A 141 -2.31 0.85 17.67
N GLY A 142 -2.19 1.75 16.71
CA GLY A 142 -2.68 1.57 15.35
C GLY A 142 -2.54 2.80 14.49
N GLY A 143 -3.22 2.79 13.35
CA GLY A 143 -3.24 3.91 12.41
C GLY A 143 -4.45 3.84 11.47
N ASN A 144 -4.64 4.88 10.70
CA ASN A 144 -5.73 4.98 9.75
C ASN A 144 -5.32 4.47 8.36
N ILE A 145 -6.29 3.92 7.65
CA ILE A 145 -6.19 3.60 6.22
C ILE A 145 -7.22 4.47 5.52
N GLU A 146 -6.74 5.34 4.65
CA GLU A 146 -7.56 6.29 3.90
C GLU A 146 -7.80 5.77 2.47
N TYR A 147 -8.99 5.27 2.21
CA TYR A 147 -9.44 4.77 0.90
C TYR A 147 -10.02 5.95 0.11
N ILE A 148 -9.16 6.63 -0.62
CA ILE A 148 -9.47 7.89 -1.30
C ILE A 148 -10.60 7.77 -2.33
N PRO A 149 -10.67 6.70 -3.17
CA PRO A 149 -11.77 6.59 -4.15
C PRO A 149 -13.16 6.53 -3.53
N ASP A 150 -13.28 6.02 -2.31
CA ASP A 150 -14.55 5.89 -1.61
C ASP A 150 -14.77 6.98 -0.56
N GLY A 151 -13.77 7.83 -0.31
CA GLY A 151 -13.83 8.86 0.73
C GLY A 151 -13.95 8.27 2.15
N VAL A 152 -13.31 7.12 2.42
CA VAL A 152 -13.45 6.38 3.69
C VAL A 152 -12.12 6.31 4.42
N SER A 153 -12.13 6.68 5.71
CA SER A 153 -11.02 6.43 6.63
C SER A 153 -11.40 5.34 7.62
N ARG A 154 -10.49 4.40 7.86
CA ARG A 154 -10.68 3.31 8.82
C ARG A 154 -9.49 3.17 9.74
N PHE A 155 -9.73 3.27 11.04
CA PHE A 155 -8.74 2.94 12.05
C PHE A 155 -8.53 1.42 12.10
N HIS A 156 -7.27 1.00 12.17
CA HIS A 156 -6.88 -0.38 12.43
C HIS A 156 -5.96 -0.44 13.65
N ALA A 157 -6.44 -1.07 14.72
CA ALA A 157 -5.63 -1.39 15.87
C ALA A 157 -4.70 -2.57 15.55
N VAL A 158 -3.40 -2.40 15.79
CA VAL A 158 -2.39 -3.43 15.53
C VAL A 158 -2.59 -4.61 16.48
N GLN A 159 -2.92 -5.75 15.91
CA GLN A 159 -3.11 -6.99 16.66
C GLN A 159 -1.82 -7.80 16.77
N PRO A 160 -1.63 -8.63 17.80
CA PRO A 160 -0.48 -9.54 17.90
C PRO A 160 -0.30 -10.44 16.67
N ARG A 161 -1.41 -10.84 16.01
CA ARG A 161 -1.38 -11.60 14.76
C ARG A 161 -0.75 -10.82 13.61
N ASP A 162 -1.00 -9.50 13.53
CA ASP A 162 -0.46 -8.65 12.46
C ASP A 162 1.06 -8.52 12.61
N ARG A 163 1.56 -8.37 13.84
CA ARG A 163 3.00 -8.37 14.15
C ARG A 163 3.66 -9.70 13.80
N ARG A 164 3.07 -10.84 14.19
CA ARG A 164 3.60 -12.17 13.82
C ARG A 164 3.64 -12.36 12.30
N GLN A 165 2.58 -11.94 11.60
CA GLN A 165 2.51 -12.04 10.15
C GLN A 165 3.52 -11.12 9.45
N LEU A 166 3.77 -9.94 10.01
CA LEU A 166 4.81 -9.01 9.53
C LEU A 166 6.19 -9.67 9.58
N ILE A 167 6.55 -10.25 10.73
CA ILE A 167 7.84 -10.96 10.92
C ILE A 167 7.96 -12.14 9.96
N ALA A 168 6.92 -12.96 9.84
CA ALA A 168 6.91 -14.09 8.88
C ALA A 168 7.07 -13.60 7.43
N THR A 169 6.45 -12.46 7.08
CA THR A 169 6.60 -11.84 5.76
C THR A 169 8.02 -11.34 5.52
N GLN A 170 8.69 -10.83 6.54
CA GLN A 170 10.09 -10.40 6.45
C GLN A 170 11.05 -11.58 6.23
N HIS A 171 10.84 -12.71 6.90
CA HIS A 171 11.63 -13.91 6.64
C HIS A 171 11.53 -14.33 5.18
N LYS A 172 10.32 -14.41 4.63
CA LYS A 172 10.12 -14.70 3.21
C LYS A 172 10.79 -13.68 2.29
N LEU A 173 10.77 -12.39 2.64
CA LEU A 173 11.45 -11.35 1.87
C LEU A 173 12.97 -11.55 1.84
N ARG A 174 13.57 -11.93 2.97
CA ARG A 174 15.02 -12.21 3.06
C ARG A 174 15.40 -13.42 2.22
N GLU A 175 14.63 -14.51 2.29
CA GLU A 175 14.83 -15.71 1.46
C GLU A 175 14.76 -15.38 -0.04
N ILE A 176 13.75 -14.62 -0.46
CA ILE A 176 13.59 -14.21 -1.85
C ILE A 176 14.74 -13.31 -2.31
N ARG A 177 15.18 -12.36 -1.48
CA ARG A 177 16.32 -11.49 -1.78
C ARG A 177 17.65 -12.23 -1.84
N ALA A 178 17.79 -13.33 -1.10
CA ALA A 178 18.92 -14.24 -1.19
C ALA A 178 18.89 -15.14 -2.45
N GLY A 179 17.90 -14.96 -3.33
CA GLY A 179 17.75 -15.72 -4.58
C GLY A 179 16.86 -16.96 -4.47
N GLY A 180 16.29 -17.25 -3.29
CA GLY A 180 15.36 -18.36 -3.11
C GLY A 180 14.06 -18.16 -3.90
N MET A 181 13.68 -19.17 -4.72
CA MET A 181 12.40 -19.17 -5.41
C MET A 181 11.29 -19.55 -4.42
N PRO A 182 10.31 -18.66 -4.17
CA PRO A 182 9.23 -18.98 -3.24
C PRO A 182 8.21 -19.96 -3.83
N GLN A 183 7.55 -20.72 -2.96
CA GLN A 183 6.45 -21.59 -3.37
C GLN A 183 5.24 -20.79 -3.83
N HIS A 184 4.56 -21.31 -4.85
CA HIS A 184 3.34 -20.72 -5.36
C HIS A 184 2.18 -20.90 -4.35
N PRO A 185 1.52 -19.80 -3.92
CA PRO A 185 0.40 -19.91 -2.99
C PRO A 185 -0.86 -20.40 -3.72
N LEU A 186 -1.62 -21.29 -3.09
CA LEU A 186 -2.84 -21.90 -3.65
C LEU A 186 -3.92 -20.89 -4.05
N ASN A 187 -4.01 -19.77 -3.31
CA ASN A 187 -5.07 -18.77 -3.49
C ASN A 187 -4.55 -17.45 -4.15
N ALA A 188 -3.48 -17.52 -4.95
CA ALA A 188 -2.98 -16.35 -5.64
C ALA A 188 -3.91 -15.92 -6.79
N PRO A 189 -4.06 -14.60 -7.05
CA PRO A 189 -4.89 -14.08 -8.14
C PRO A 189 -4.17 -14.23 -9.50
N CYS A 190 -3.97 -15.47 -9.96
CA CYS A 190 -3.16 -15.80 -11.14
C CYS A 190 -3.80 -15.30 -12.44
N LYS A 191 -5.13 -15.33 -12.57
CA LYS A 191 -5.85 -14.95 -13.80
C LYS A 191 -5.56 -13.52 -14.28
N GLN A 192 -5.12 -12.64 -13.40
CA GLN A 192 -4.81 -11.24 -13.71
C GLN A 192 -3.30 -10.93 -13.52
N CYS A 193 -2.46 -11.97 -13.45
CA CYS A 193 -1.04 -11.82 -13.17
C CYS A 193 -0.25 -11.72 -14.47
N LYS A 194 0.49 -10.63 -14.66
CA LYS A 194 1.38 -10.44 -15.83
C LYS A 194 2.53 -11.44 -15.92
N TYR A 195 2.77 -12.22 -14.85
CA TYR A 195 3.81 -13.26 -14.80
C TYR A 195 3.24 -14.67 -14.86
N GLN A 196 1.96 -14.85 -15.21
CA GLN A 196 1.31 -16.15 -15.19
C GLN A 196 2.10 -17.17 -16.02
N GLU A 197 2.42 -16.87 -17.28
CA GLU A 197 3.16 -17.75 -18.17
C GLU A 197 4.55 -18.14 -17.65
N LYS A 198 5.30 -17.15 -17.12
CA LYS A 198 6.63 -17.38 -16.51
C LYS A 198 6.54 -18.23 -15.25
N CYS A 199 5.47 -18.04 -14.47
CA CYS A 199 5.23 -18.79 -13.24
C CYS A 199 4.87 -20.25 -13.56
N GLU A 200 4.00 -20.49 -14.53
CA GLU A 200 3.59 -21.83 -14.97
C GLU A 200 4.75 -22.61 -15.56
N SER A 201 5.62 -21.95 -16.33
CA SER A 201 6.81 -22.58 -16.90
C SER A 201 7.90 -22.90 -15.85
N SER A 202 7.92 -22.20 -14.71
CA SER A 202 8.87 -22.41 -13.62
C SER A 202 8.42 -23.44 -12.60
N VAL A 203 7.13 -23.71 -12.50
CA VAL A 203 6.58 -24.85 -11.78
C VAL A 203 6.79 -26.06 -12.68
N GLY A 204 7.88 -26.79 -12.47
CA GLY A 204 8.24 -27.96 -13.28
C GLY A 204 7.01 -28.83 -13.57
N LYS A 205 6.86 -29.24 -14.82
CA LYS A 205 5.80 -30.16 -15.26
C LYS A 205 5.70 -31.30 -14.25
N ARG A 206 4.52 -31.53 -13.72
CA ARG A 206 4.30 -32.68 -12.82
C ARG A 206 4.71 -33.94 -13.58
N LEU A 207 5.35 -34.87 -12.89
CA LEU A 207 5.70 -36.17 -13.47
C LEU A 207 4.54 -36.85 -14.23
N SER A 208 3.28 -36.58 -13.80
CA SER A 208 2.05 -37.02 -14.50
C SER A 208 1.78 -36.36 -15.84
N GLU A 209 2.51 -35.31 -16.24
CA GLU A 209 2.42 -34.65 -17.55
C GLU A 209 3.57 -35.07 -18.46
N LEU A 210 4.50 -35.89 -17.95
CA LEU A 210 5.67 -36.43 -18.66
C LEU A 210 5.50 -37.93 -18.97
N LEU A 211 4.43 -38.57 -18.53
CA LEU A 211 4.01 -39.94 -18.83
C LEU A 211 2.73 -39.94 -19.65
#